data_5e08ff19b703e841fff7a08034eb1251
#
_entry.id   5e08ff19b703e841fff7a08034eb1251
#
_cell.length_a   1.000
_cell.length_b   1.000
_cell.length_c   1.000
_cell.angle_alpha   90.00
_cell.angle_beta   90.00
_cell.angle_gamma   90.00
#
_symmetry.space_group_name_H-M   'P 1'
#
loop_
_entity.id
_entity.type
_entity.pdbx_description
1 polymer ?
#
loop_
_entity_poly.entity_id
_entity_poly.type
_entity_poly.pdbx_seq_one_letter_code
_entity_poly.pdbx_strand_id
1 'polypeptide(L)'
;MKRFSIFYFACLILAVVSSCREDFYIIPSQNQDTGVAPTRGDIVGMYVLNEGNMGSNKASIDYLDLDENKPTVHYLRNIYSERNPNVVKELGDVGNDIKIYGSKLWIVVNVSNKVEVATADSCKRITQINIPNCRYLAFKDGFAYVSSYVGPVKLDKDAPLGMVYKVDTVDFKKKDSVVVGYQPEGLCIVDNKLYVANSGGYRAPNYDNTLSEIDLTTFKEIRKIKVGLNLHHCQVDHYGQIWVTSRGNYNDVPSRIYWLYKGHNQLYEVIDSIDTPVSGLSIVGDSLYYYGSAWNSATATNTISYGLINVRTHQTIETNLFSAPQIKSITMPYGIMVNPIDRDFYLMDAKNYVSSGGLLHFKPDGTFDWSVQTGDIPGHATFVYK
;
A
#
# COMPACT_ATOMS: atom_id res chain seq x y z
N MET A 1 16.85 19.82 57.88
CA MET A 1 16.80 20.08 56.43
C MET A 1 17.20 18.88 55.56
N LYS A 2 18.11 17.98 55.91
CA LYS A 2 18.49 16.81 55.07
C LYS A 2 17.42 15.69 54.97
N ARG A 3 16.50 15.54 55.92
CA ARG A 3 15.46 14.51 55.90
C ARG A 3 14.28 14.84 54.95
N PHE A 4 13.97 16.12 54.73
CA PHE A 4 12.93 16.56 53.79
C PHE A 4 13.35 16.36 52.32
N SER A 5 14.64 16.54 52.00
CA SER A 5 15.18 16.40 50.66
C SER A 5 15.11 14.96 50.16
N ILE A 6 15.32 13.96 51.05
CA ILE A 6 15.25 12.53 50.69
C ILE A 6 13.80 12.11 50.41
N PHE A 7 12.84 12.66 51.13
CA PHE A 7 11.43 12.35 50.96
C PHE A 7 10.91 12.87 49.58
N TYR A 8 11.31 14.09 49.19
CA TYR A 8 10.96 14.63 47.87
C TYR A 8 11.63 13.86 46.72
N PHE A 9 12.85 13.38 46.89
CA PHE A 9 13.55 12.59 45.89
C PHE A 9 12.92 11.18 45.74
N ALA A 10 12.51 10.57 46.84
CA ALA A 10 11.80 9.29 46.82
C ALA A 10 10.40 9.40 46.20
N CYS A 11 9.66 10.48 46.44
CA CYS A 11 8.38 10.75 45.81
C CYS A 11 8.53 11.04 44.29
N LEU A 12 9.61 11.69 43.86
CA LEU A 12 9.89 11.94 42.45
C LEU A 12 10.22 10.62 41.70
N ILE A 13 10.97 9.72 42.33
CA ILE A 13 11.30 8.42 41.77
C ILE A 13 10.03 7.52 41.65
N LEU A 14 9.14 7.57 42.65
CA LEU A 14 7.87 6.86 42.62
C LEU A 14 6.92 7.39 41.52
N ALA A 15 6.96 8.69 41.21
CA ALA A 15 6.17 9.27 40.13
C ALA A 15 6.68 8.88 38.71
N VAL A 16 7.97 8.58 38.57
CA VAL A 16 8.56 8.17 37.29
C VAL A 16 8.30 6.69 36.98
N VAL A 17 8.13 5.83 37.99
CA VAL A 17 7.82 4.40 37.77
C VAL A 17 6.32 4.12 37.56
N SER A 18 5.42 5.08 37.84
CA SER A 18 3.99 4.93 37.57
C SER A 18 3.58 5.33 36.12
N SER A 19 4.55 5.70 35.29
CA SER A 19 4.35 5.92 33.84
C SER A 19 4.52 4.63 33.03
N CYS A 20 4.29 3.47 33.61
CA CYS A 20 4.02 2.28 32.81
C CYS A 20 2.59 2.44 32.26
N ARG A 21 2.53 2.83 31.01
CA ARG A 21 1.33 2.82 30.19
C ARG A 21 0.74 1.41 30.29
N GLU A 22 -0.42 1.30 30.93
CA GLU A 22 -1.21 0.06 30.91
C GLU A 22 -1.74 -0.16 29.48
N ASP A 23 -0.92 -0.74 28.62
CA ASP A 23 -1.31 -1.14 27.26
C ASP A 23 -2.23 -2.39 27.28
N PHE A 24 -3.11 -2.49 28.27
CA PHE A 24 -4.03 -3.62 28.43
C PHE A 24 -5.40 -3.41 27.78
N TYR A 25 -5.67 -2.26 27.18
CA TYR A 25 -6.91 -2.09 26.43
C TYR A 25 -6.77 -2.65 25.02
N ILE A 26 -7.19 -3.91 24.86
CA ILE A 26 -7.62 -4.39 23.54
C ILE A 26 -8.79 -3.50 23.16
N ILE A 27 -8.60 -2.60 22.20
CA ILE A 27 -9.73 -1.89 21.61
C ILE A 27 -10.50 -2.94 20.83
N PRO A 28 -11.71 -3.34 21.28
CA PRO A 28 -12.48 -4.34 20.56
C PRO A 28 -12.71 -3.88 19.13
N SER A 29 -12.69 -4.81 18.19
CA SER A 29 -13.06 -4.53 16.81
C SER A 29 -14.46 -3.92 16.81
N GLN A 30 -14.61 -2.76 16.15
CA GLN A 30 -15.93 -2.14 16.01
C GLN A 30 -16.53 -2.67 14.72
N ASN A 31 -17.59 -3.46 14.85
CA ASN A 31 -18.32 -3.99 13.72
C ASN A 31 -19.34 -2.97 13.24
N GLN A 32 -19.48 -2.84 11.94
CA GLN A 32 -20.48 -1.99 11.32
C GLN A 32 -21.15 -2.74 10.17
N ASP A 33 -22.47 -2.77 10.14
CA ASP A 33 -23.23 -3.25 8.99
C ASP A 33 -23.42 -2.10 8.00
N THR A 34 -23.21 -2.40 6.72
CA THR A 34 -23.36 -1.41 5.66
C THR A 34 -23.74 -2.08 4.34
N GLY A 35 -24.43 -1.35 3.48
CA GLY A 35 -24.79 -1.82 2.14
C GLY A 35 -25.59 -3.12 2.11
N VAL A 36 -25.91 -3.55 0.91
CA VAL A 36 -26.53 -4.86 0.63
C VAL A 36 -25.41 -5.81 0.18
N ALA A 37 -25.41 -7.02 0.69
CA ALA A 37 -24.43 -8.04 0.28
C ALA A 37 -24.55 -8.33 -1.24
N PRO A 38 -23.44 -8.54 -1.94
CA PRO A 38 -23.47 -8.83 -3.37
C PRO A 38 -24.19 -10.14 -3.64
N THR A 39 -24.92 -10.21 -4.76
CA THR A 39 -25.73 -11.39 -5.14
C THR A 39 -24.94 -12.45 -5.86
N ARG A 40 -23.68 -12.20 -6.25
CA ARG A 40 -22.81 -13.12 -6.97
C ARG A 40 -21.34 -12.78 -6.75
N GLY A 41 -20.49 -13.79 -6.73
CA GLY A 41 -19.05 -13.62 -6.98
C GLY A 41 -18.17 -14.63 -6.27
N ASP A 42 -16.99 -14.82 -6.85
CA ASP A 42 -15.92 -15.58 -6.23
C ASP A 42 -15.19 -14.77 -5.15
N ILE A 43 -15.47 -13.45 -5.04
CA ILE A 43 -14.92 -12.57 -4.02
C ILE A 43 -15.83 -12.62 -2.80
N VAL A 44 -15.28 -13.10 -1.68
CA VAL A 44 -16.01 -13.26 -0.41
C VAL A 44 -15.64 -12.22 0.64
N GLY A 45 -14.64 -11.40 0.38
CA GLY A 45 -14.22 -10.34 1.28
C GLY A 45 -13.07 -9.52 0.75
N MET A 46 -12.67 -8.52 1.56
CA MET A 46 -11.52 -7.68 1.27
C MET A 46 -10.83 -7.30 2.58
N TYR A 47 -9.53 -7.52 2.64
CA TYR A 47 -8.69 -6.95 3.69
C TYR A 47 -8.31 -5.53 3.34
N VAL A 48 -8.44 -4.62 4.30
CA VAL A 48 -7.98 -3.22 4.21
C VAL A 48 -6.86 -3.03 5.22
N LEU A 49 -5.70 -2.61 4.74
CA LEU A 49 -4.55 -2.29 5.57
C LEU A 49 -4.54 -0.79 5.84
N ASN A 50 -4.57 -0.44 7.11
CA ASN A 50 -4.39 0.90 7.60
C ASN A 50 -2.92 1.09 7.98
N GLU A 51 -2.24 2.08 7.36
CA GLU A 51 -0.82 2.30 7.60
C GLU A 51 -0.52 2.67 9.06
N GLY A 52 -1.36 3.51 9.65
CA GLY A 52 -1.07 4.17 10.90
C GLY A 52 0.00 5.26 10.75
N ASN A 53 0.07 6.17 11.69
CA ASN A 53 1.11 7.20 11.70
C ASN A 53 2.47 6.63 12.09
N MET A 54 3.52 7.03 11.39
CA MET A 54 4.89 6.65 11.69
C MET A 54 5.26 7.04 13.13
N GLY A 55 5.76 6.08 13.91
CA GLY A 55 6.09 6.22 15.32
C GLY A 55 4.90 6.01 16.26
N SER A 56 3.69 5.77 15.76
CA SER A 56 2.49 5.54 16.58
C SER A 56 2.22 4.07 16.91
N ASN A 57 2.82 3.15 16.15
CA ASN A 57 2.58 1.70 16.23
C ASN A 57 1.09 1.32 16.05
N LYS A 58 0.39 1.99 15.11
CA LYS A 58 -1.06 1.86 14.89
C LYS A 58 -1.44 1.21 13.57
N ALA A 59 -0.50 0.55 12.87
CA ALA A 59 -0.89 -0.23 11.71
C ALA A 59 -1.93 -1.29 12.11
N SER A 60 -2.99 -1.41 11.34
CA SER A 60 -4.10 -2.33 11.63
C SER A 60 -4.67 -2.93 10.34
N ILE A 61 -5.37 -4.03 10.47
CA ILE A 61 -6.07 -4.70 9.38
C ILE A 61 -7.55 -4.72 9.68
N ASP A 62 -8.33 -4.19 8.74
CA ASP A 62 -9.78 -4.29 8.75
C ASP A 62 -10.21 -5.35 7.73
N TYR A 63 -11.44 -5.85 7.86
CA TYR A 63 -12.00 -6.83 6.94
C TYR A 63 -13.41 -6.45 6.53
N LEU A 64 -13.63 -6.37 5.23
CA LEU A 64 -14.94 -6.23 4.62
C LEU A 64 -15.43 -7.62 4.24
N ASP A 65 -16.52 -8.06 4.87
CA ASP A 65 -17.16 -9.34 4.62
C ASP A 65 -18.24 -9.16 3.55
N LEU A 66 -18.00 -9.75 2.39
CA LEU A 66 -18.85 -9.68 1.20
C LEU A 66 -19.63 -10.99 0.96
N ASP A 67 -19.81 -11.81 2.00
CA ASP A 67 -20.52 -13.10 1.88
C ASP A 67 -21.96 -12.87 1.38
N GLU A 68 -22.24 -13.39 0.18
CA GLU A 68 -23.55 -13.31 -0.48
C GLU A 68 -24.71 -13.96 0.30
N ASN A 69 -24.41 -14.80 1.27
CA ASN A 69 -25.41 -15.45 2.13
C ASN A 69 -25.88 -14.55 3.28
N LYS A 70 -25.27 -13.36 3.44
CA LYS A 70 -25.65 -12.38 4.45
C LYS A 70 -26.52 -11.27 3.85
N PRO A 71 -27.47 -10.70 4.62
CA PRO A 71 -28.33 -9.64 4.09
C PRO A 71 -27.61 -8.30 3.90
N THR A 72 -26.52 -8.07 4.65
CA THR A 72 -25.74 -6.85 4.65
C THR A 72 -24.26 -7.14 4.61
N VAL A 73 -23.48 -6.17 4.15
CA VAL A 73 -22.02 -6.19 4.21
C VAL A 73 -21.60 -5.87 5.65
N HIS A 74 -20.72 -6.69 6.22
CA HIS A 74 -20.14 -6.45 7.55
C HIS A 74 -18.73 -5.89 7.41
N TYR A 75 -18.45 -4.77 8.08
CA TYR A 75 -17.11 -4.20 8.18
C TYR A 75 -16.56 -4.39 9.59
N LEU A 76 -15.44 -5.10 9.69
CA LEU A 76 -14.80 -5.50 10.94
C LEU A 76 -13.48 -4.75 11.07
N ARG A 77 -13.33 -3.90 12.08
CA ARG A 77 -12.10 -3.13 12.28
C ARG A 77 -11.13 -3.84 13.20
N ASN A 78 -9.82 -3.66 12.92
CA ASN A 78 -8.70 -4.12 13.73
C ASN A 78 -8.74 -5.62 14.08
N ILE A 79 -9.03 -6.44 13.07
CA ILE A 79 -9.23 -7.88 13.25
C ILE A 79 -7.95 -8.65 13.60
N TYR A 80 -6.75 -8.09 13.28
CA TYR A 80 -5.50 -8.81 13.51
C TYR A 80 -5.28 -9.09 15.00
N SER A 81 -5.44 -8.10 15.86
CA SER A 81 -5.31 -8.25 17.31
C SER A 81 -6.36 -9.19 17.90
N GLU A 82 -7.59 -9.08 17.43
CA GLU A 82 -8.71 -9.93 17.90
C GLU A 82 -8.47 -11.41 17.56
N ARG A 83 -8.05 -11.67 16.32
CA ARG A 83 -7.83 -13.05 15.83
C ARG A 83 -6.54 -13.68 16.32
N ASN A 84 -5.62 -12.88 16.89
CA ASN A 84 -4.30 -13.31 17.36
C ASN A 84 -4.02 -12.90 18.82
N PRO A 85 -4.84 -13.31 19.80
CA PRO A 85 -4.76 -12.83 21.19
C PRO A 85 -3.47 -13.22 21.92
N ASN A 86 -2.73 -14.22 21.41
CA ASN A 86 -1.50 -14.74 22.02
C ASN A 86 -0.22 -14.14 21.40
N VAL A 87 -0.33 -13.17 20.49
CA VAL A 87 0.81 -12.46 19.91
C VAL A 87 0.80 -11.02 20.37
N VAL A 88 1.87 -10.27 20.04
CA VAL A 88 1.92 -8.82 20.30
C VAL A 88 0.66 -8.16 19.76
N LYS A 89 -0.01 -7.37 20.59
CA LYS A 89 -1.37 -6.84 20.38
C LYS A 89 -1.56 -6.05 19.09
N GLU A 90 -0.50 -5.47 18.55
CA GLU A 90 -0.57 -4.58 17.41
C GLU A 90 0.17 -5.18 16.22
N LEU A 91 -0.32 -4.91 15.02
CA LEU A 91 0.34 -5.34 13.79
C LEU A 91 1.75 -4.74 13.68
N GLY A 92 1.92 -3.50 14.11
CA GLY A 92 3.19 -2.78 14.12
C GLY A 92 3.07 -1.34 13.67
N ASP A 93 4.19 -0.79 13.18
CA ASP A 93 4.30 0.60 12.76
C ASP A 93 4.46 0.71 11.25
N VAL A 94 3.56 1.42 10.60
CA VAL A 94 3.40 1.66 9.16
C VAL A 94 3.17 0.38 8.34
N GLY A 95 1.91 0.04 8.11
CA GLY A 95 1.48 -0.99 7.16
C GLY A 95 1.59 -0.49 5.72
N ASN A 96 2.48 -1.08 4.89
CA ASN A 96 2.83 -0.51 3.60
C ASN A 96 2.32 -1.28 2.37
N ASP A 97 2.08 -2.56 2.48
CA ASP A 97 1.48 -3.38 1.41
C ASP A 97 0.82 -4.63 1.98
N ILE A 98 -0.23 -5.10 1.32
CA ILE A 98 -0.96 -6.30 1.71
C ILE A 98 -1.37 -7.08 0.47
N LYS A 99 -1.02 -8.36 0.40
CA LYS A 99 -1.35 -9.23 -0.72
C LYS A 99 -1.64 -10.66 -0.28
N ILE A 100 -2.51 -11.33 -1.02
CA ILE A 100 -2.73 -12.76 -0.88
C ILE A 100 -1.93 -13.52 -1.93
N TYR A 101 -1.23 -14.56 -1.50
CA TYR A 101 -0.59 -15.53 -2.36
C TYR A 101 -0.87 -16.96 -1.88
N GLY A 102 -1.60 -17.73 -2.66
CA GLY A 102 -2.15 -19.01 -2.26
C GLY A 102 -3.08 -18.84 -1.05
N SER A 103 -2.89 -19.65 -0.03
CA SER A 103 -3.66 -19.59 1.23
C SER A 103 -3.11 -18.59 2.26
N LYS A 104 -2.19 -17.73 1.87
CA LYS A 104 -1.48 -16.85 2.81
C LYS A 104 -1.70 -15.37 2.51
N LEU A 105 -1.93 -14.61 3.57
CA LEU A 105 -1.98 -13.14 3.60
C LEU A 105 -0.60 -12.64 4.03
N TRP A 106 0.03 -11.84 3.17
CA TRP A 106 1.32 -11.24 3.38
C TRP A 106 1.17 -9.75 3.64
N ILE A 107 1.70 -9.26 4.73
CA ILE A 107 1.55 -7.88 5.19
C ILE A 107 2.93 -7.27 5.42
N VAL A 108 3.24 -6.22 4.70
CA VAL A 108 4.46 -5.43 4.91
C VAL A 108 4.23 -4.42 6.01
N VAL A 109 5.05 -4.49 7.06
CA VAL A 109 5.03 -3.53 8.16
C VAL A 109 6.38 -2.82 8.19
N ASN A 110 6.42 -1.68 7.52
CA ASN A 110 7.63 -0.98 7.08
C ASN A 110 8.55 -0.57 8.24
N VAL A 111 8.10 0.28 9.12
CA VAL A 111 8.93 0.82 10.23
C VAL A 111 9.21 -0.25 11.29
N SER A 112 8.36 -1.26 11.40
CA SER A 112 8.63 -2.45 12.21
C SER A 112 9.62 -3.42 11.58
N ASN A 113 10.11 -3.16 10.36
CA ASN A 113 11.13 -3.96 9.66
C ASN A 113 10.74 -5.44 9.49
N LYS A 114 9.48 -5.71 9.17
CA LYS A 114 8.98 -7.08 9.03
C LYS A 114 7.93 -7.23 7.94
N VAL A 115 7.88 -8.42 7.38
CA VAL A 115 6.72 -8.93 6.66
C VAL A 115 6.01 -9.92 7.56
N GLU A 116 4.79 -9.62 7.92
CA GLU A 116 3.92 -10.51 8.69
C GLU A 116 3.21 -11.46 7.73
N VAL A 117 3.09 -12.74 8.08
CA VAL A 117 2.38 -13.74 7.28
C VAL A 117 1.28 -14.37 8.12
N ALA A 118 0.06 -14.34 7.59
CA ALA A 118 -1.13 -14.91 8.21
C ALA A 118 -1.88 -15.82 7.22
N THR A 119 -2.90 -16.51 7.68
CA THR A 119 -3.81 -17.26 6.81
C THR A 119 -4.72 -16.29 6.04
N ALA A 120 -5.00 -16.57 4.76
CA ALA A 120 -5.82 -15.70 3.93
C ALA A 120 -7.31 -15.72 4.30
N ASP A 121 -7.80 -16.83 4.84
CA ASP A 121 -9.21 -17.02 5.22
C ASP A 121 -9.58 -16.39 6.57
N SER A 122 -8.65 -16.39 7.51
CA SER A 122 -8.96 -16.04 8.90
C SER A 122 -8.01 -15.04 9.54
N CYS A 123 -7.01 -14.53 8.80
CA CYS A 123 -5.99 -13.60 9.31
C CYS A 123 -5.27 -14.10 10.58
N LYS A 124 -5.14 -15.43 10.73
CA LYS A 124 -4.38 -16.02 11.84
C LYS A 124 -2.90 -16.04 11.52
N ARG A 125 -2.12 -15.50 12.42
CA ARG A 125 -0.67 -15.39 12.27
C ARG A 125 -0.02 -16.75 12.06
N ILE A 126 0.84 -16.83 11.05
CA ILE A 126 1.70 -17.98 10.78
C ILE A 126 3.13 -17.69 11.25
N THR A 127 3.70 -16.58 10.77
CA THR A 127 5.09 -16.20 11.06
C THR A 127 5.35 -14.74 10.72
N GLN A 128 6.55 -14.27 11.02
CA GLN A 128 7.09 -13.01 10.50
C GLN A 128 8.49 -13.21 9.92
N ILE A 129 8.82 -12.37 8.95
CA ILE A 129 10.12 -12.37 8.27
C ILE A 129 10.73 -10.99 8.46
N ASN A 130 11.92 -10.94 9.09
CA ASN A 130 12.58 -9.67 9.35
C ASN A 130 13.28 -9.18 8.07
N ILE A 131 12.80 -8.06 7.52
CA ILE A 131 13.35 -7.38 6.35
C ILE A 131 13.41 -5.89 6.68
N PRO A 132 14.61 -5.28 6.71
CA PRO A 132 14.75 -3.89 7.09
C PRO A 132 14.01 -2.97 6.11
N ASN A 133 13.22 -2.06 6.63
CA ASN A 133 12.50 -1.04 5.88
C ASN A 133 11.87 -1.60 4.58
N CYS A 134 11.10 -2.70 4.72
CA CYS A 134 10.39 -3.36 3.62
C CYS A 134 9.26 -2.50 3.08
N ARG A 135 9.00 -2.58 1.75
CA ARG A 135 8.05 -1.68 1.09
C ARG A 135 6.89 -2.40 0.39
N TYR A 136 7.16 -3.14 -0.67
CA TYR A 136 6.13 -3.75 -1.52
C TYR A 136 6.44 -5.21 -1.81
N LEU A 137 5.42 -5.94 -2.26
CA LEU A 137 5.43 -7.37 -2.54
C LEU A 137 5.12 -7.65 -4.01
N ALA A 138 5.80 -8.63 -4.58
CA ALA A 138 5.39 -9.34 -5.78
C ALA A 138 5.59 -10.84 -5.59
N PHE A 139 4.83 -11.68 -6.30
CA PHE A 139 4.90 -13.14 -6.13
C PHE A 139 5.00 -13.84 -7.48
N LYS A 140 5.84 -14.87 -7.52
CA LYS A 140 5.95 -15.78 -8.66
C LYS A 140 6.59 -17.10 -8.24
N ASP A 141 6.07 -18.22 -8.76
CA ASP A 141 6.66 -19.56 -8.67
C ASP A 141 7.11 -19.97 -7.26
N GLY A 142 6.25 -19.72 -6.26
CA GLY A 142 6.51 -20.06 -4.86
C GLY A 142 7.43 -19.11 -4.11
N PHE A 143 7.77 -17.96 -4.69
CA PHE A 143 8.59 -16.94 -4.05
C PHE A 143 7.84 -15.62 -3.90
N ALA A 144 8.08 -14.97 -2.76
CA ALA A 144 7.78 -13.57 -2.52
C ALA A 144 9.03 -12.72 -2.79
N TYR A 145 8.85 -11.62 -3.50
CA TYR A 145 9.89 -10.61 -3.75
C TYR A 145 9.50 -9.35 -2.98
N VAL A 146 10.40 -8.88 -2.13
CA VAL A 146 10.14 -7.77 -1.20
C VAL A 146 11.12 -6.65 -1.44
N SER A 147 10.65 -5.48 -1.86
CA SER A 147 11.50 -4.29 -1.96
C SER A 147 11.83 -3.73 -0.58
N SER A 148 13.01 -3.17 -0.43
CA SER A 148 13.52 -2.65 0.84
C SER A 148 14.44 -1.47 0.61
N TYR A 149 14.28 -0.43 1.42
CA TYR A 149 15.21 0.70 1.45
C TYR A 149 16.55 0.35 2.11
N VAL A 150 16.60 -0.74 2.88
CA VAL A 150 17.73 -1.19 3.69
C VAL A 150 18.06 -0.23 4.85
N GLY A 151 18.16 1.07 4.56
CA GLY A 151 18.41 2.12 5.55
C GLY A 151 17.14 2.64 6.23
N PRO A 152 17.28 3.53 7.21
CA PRO A 152 16.14 4.12 7.92
C PRO A 152 15.30 5.04 7.02
N VAL A 153 14.02 5.23 7.37
CA VAL A 153 13.14 6.24 6.73
C VAL A 153 13.52 7.61 7.25
N LYS A 154 14.38 8.32 6.56
CA LYS A 154 14.79 9.69 6.87
C LYS A 154 15.27 10.41 5.61
N LEU A 155 15.18 11.72 5.58
CA LEU A 155 15.80 12.53 4.54
C LEU A 155 17.32 12.36 4.63
N ASP A 156 17.91 11.75 3.60
CA ASP A 156 19.34 11.47 3.55
C ASP A 156 19.81 11.38 2.09
N LYS A 157 20.55 12.40 1.65
CA LYS A 157 21.12 12.43 0.29
C LYS A 157 22.13 11.29 0.03
N ASP A 158 22.72 10.75 1.10
CA ASP A 158 23.73 9.69 1.08
C ASP A 158 23.13 8.32 1.49
N ALA A 159 21.80 8.19 1.46
CA ALA A 159 21.12 6.92 1.72
C ALA A 159 21.71 5.78 0.87
N PRO A 160 21.82 4.56 1.39
CA PRO A 160 22.33 3.42 0.64
C PRO A 160 21.41 3.05 -0.53
N LEU A 161 21.95 2.30 -1.48
CA LEU A 161 21.13 1.61 -2.48
C LEU A 161 20.17 0.63 -1.80
N GLY A 162 18.98 0.49 -2.35
CA GLY A 162 18.00 -0.46 -1.87
C GLY A 162 18.24 -1.89 -2.37
N MET A 163 17.41 -2.80 -1.90
CA MET A 163 17.46 -4.21 -2.24
C MET A 163 16.09 -4.78 -2.55
N VAL A 164 16.08 -5.91 -3.23
CA VAL A 164 14.94 -6.82 -3.26
C VAL A 164 15.37 -8.15 -2.62
N TYR A 165 14.58 -8.62 -1.67
CA TYR A 165 14.76 -9.93 -1.05
C TYR A 165 13.85 -10.96 -1.71
N LYS A 166 14.41 -12.14 -2.01
CA LYS A 166 13.68 -13.33 -2.48
C LYS A 166 13.41 -14.23 -1.28
N VAL A 167 12.15 -14.47 -0.98
CA VAL A 167 11.69 -15.25 0.17
C VAL A 167 10.88 -16.44 -0.32
N ASP A 168 11.15 -17.61 0.17
CA ASP A 168 10.38 -18.82 -0.09
C ASP A 168 9.04 -18.78 0.65
N THR A 169 7.93 -19.04 -0.05
CA THR A 169 6.59 -18.93 0.53
C THR A 169 6.15 -20.15 1.33
N VAL A 170 6.98 -21.20 1.43
CA VAL A 170 6.71 -22.42 2.20
C VAL A 170 7.48 -22.41 3.51
N ASP A 171 8.81 -22.23 3.47
CA ASP A 171 9.66 -22.22 4.65
C ASP A 171 9.94 -20.82 5.22
N PHE A 172 9.47 -19.76 4.53
CA PHE A 172 9.58 -18.34 4.91
C PHE A 172 11.01 -17.83 5.09
N LYS A 173 11.98 -18.50 4.49
CA LYS A 173 13.39 -18.11 4.55
C LYS A 173 13.76 -17.21 3.38
N LYS A 174 14.58 -16.23 3.67
CA LYS A 174 15.27 -15.46 2.64
C LYS A 174 16.24 -16.37 1.92
N LYS A 175 16.06 -16.56 0.61
CA LYS A 175 16.90 -17.40 -0.25
C LYS A 175 17.98 -16.60 -0.94
N ASP A 176 17.68 -15.34 -1.28
CA ASP A 176 18.58 -14.49 -2.02
C ASP A 176 18.25 -13.01 -1.84
N SER A 177 19.11 -12.12 -2.31
CA SER A 177 18.86 -10.67 -2.40
C SER A 177 19.64 -10.04 -3.56
N VAL A 178 19.10 -8.98 -4.15
CA VAL A 178 19.73 -8.23 -5.23
C VAL A 178 19.68 -6.74 -4.93
N VAL A 179 20.82 -6.04 -5.14
CA VAL A 179 20.90 -4.59 -5.03
C VAL A 179 20.24 -3.96 -6.24
N VAL A 180 19.44 -2.89 -6.02
CA VAL A 180 18.73 -2.13 -7.05
C VAL A 180 19.04 -0.63 -6.96
N GLY A 181 18.13 0.24 -7.38
CA GLY A 181 18.31 1.68 -7.21
C GLY A 181 18.01 2.17 -5.79
N TYR A 182 17.92 3.48 -5.65
CA TYR A 182 17.66 4.10 -4.35
C TYR A 182 16.19 4.02 -3.98
N GLN A 183 15.94 3.59 -2.74
CA GLN A 183 14.61 3.57 -2.13
C GLN A 183 13.55 2.94 -3.05
N PRO A 184 13.69 1.62 -3.33
CA PRO A 184 12.79 0.89 -4.22
C PRO A 184 11.39 0.78 -3.62
N GLU A 185 10.38 1.05 -4.43
CA GLU A 185 8.97 1.02 -4.12
C GLU A 185 8.26 -0.17 -4.80
N GLY A 186 7.25 0.10 -5.61
CA GLY A 186 6.43 -0.90 -6.28
C GLY A 186 7.19 -1.88 -7.16
N LEU A 187 6.68 -3.09 -7.23
CA LEU A 187 7.24 -4.23 -7.95
C LEU A 187 6.20 -4.80 -8.91
N CYS A 188 6.60 -5.17 -10.11
CA CYS A 188 5.77 -5.96 -11.00
C CYS A 188 6.59 -7.03 -11.75
N ILE A 189 5.91 -8.09 -12.20
CA ILE A 189 6.56 -9.22 -12.86
C ILE A 189 5.91 -9.46 -14.21
N VAL A 190 6.73 -9.54 -15.25
CA VAL A 190 6.33 -9.94 -16.60
C VAL A 190 7.50 -10.68 -17.27
N ASP A 191 7.21 -11.65 -18.14
CA ASP A 191 8.20 -12.42 -18.91
C ASP A 191 9.37 -12.99 -18.07
N ASN A 192 9.08 -13.51 -16.89
CA ASN A 192 10.07 -14.05 -15.96
C ASN A 192 11.12 -13.01 -15.50
N LYS A 193 10.76 -11.74 -15.52
CA LYS A 193 11.56 -10.63 -15.03
C LYS A 193 10.78 -9.84 -13.99
N LEU A 194 11.49 -9.36 -12.99
CA LEU A 194 10.97 -8.47 -11.96
C LEU A 194 11.42 -7.05 -12.28
N TYR A 195 10.47 -6.14 -12.29
CA TYR A 195 10.70 -4.70 -12.46
C TYR A 195 10.45 -3.98 -11.15
N VAL A 196 11.37 -3.08 -10.78
CA VAL A 196 11.38 -2.41 -9.47
C VAL A 196 11.47 -0.91 -9.67
N ALA A 197 10.47 -0.19 -9.20
CA ALA A 197 10.42 1.27 -9.26
C ALA A 197 11.35 1.88 -8.20
N ASN A 198 12.42 2.56 -8.62
CA ASN A 198 13.34 3.25 -7.72
C ASN A 198 12.93 4.71 -7.56
N SER A 199 12.61 5.12 -6.34
CA SER A 199 12.11 6.46 -6.07
C SER A 199 13.23 7.45 -5.70
N GLY A 200 14.15 7.04 -4.85
CA GLY A 200 15.04 7.97 -4.17
C GLY A 200 14.28 9.05 -3.39
N GLY A 201 13.02 8.79 -2.98
CA GLY A 201 12.08 9.79 -2.50
C GLY A 201 12.54 10.56 -1.26
N TYR A 202 13.34 9.94 -0.41
CA TYR A 202 13.95 10.58 0.75
C TYR A 202 15.36 11.12 0.51
N ARG A 203 15.82 11.15 -0.75
CA ARG A 203 17.10 11.72 -1.16
C ARG A 203 16.97 13.11 -1.78
N ALA A 204 15.87 13.80 -1.55
CA ALA A 204 15.63 15.11 -2.13
C ALA A 204 16.86 16.05 -1.99
N PRO A 205 17.24 16.79 -3.05
CA PRO A 205 16.62 16.81 -4.38
C PRO A 205 17.13 15.71 -5.35
N ASN A 206 17.96 14.76 -4.89
CA ASN A 206 18.64 13.75 -5.70
C ASN A 206 17.78 12.48 -5.85
N TYR A 207 16.56 12.64 -6.37
CA TYR A 207 15.66 11.52 -6.62
C TYR A 207 16.25 10.51 -7.61
N ASP A 208 15.88 9.22 -7.47
CA ASP A 208 16.12 8.22 -8.51
C ASP A 208 15.12 8.40 -9.66
N ASN A 209 15.46 7.87 -10.83
CA ASN A 209 14.63 7.97 -12.02
C ASN A 209 14.58 6.65 -12.82
N THR A 210 14.91 5.55 -12.16
CA THR A 210 15.13 4.28 -12.85
C THR A 210 14.14 3.20 -12.42
N LEU A 211 13.85 2.30 -13.37
CA LEU A 211 13.21 1.01 -13.15
C LEU A 211 14.30 -0.06 -13.28
N SER A 212 14.57 -0.81 -12.21
CA SER A 212 15.50 -1.95 -12.23
C SER A 212 14.84 -3.16 -12.87
N GLU A 213 15.51 -3.80 -13.83
CA GLU A 213 15.09 -5.06 -14.47
C GLU A 213 15.95 -6.20 -13.92
N ILE A 214 15.32 -7.19 -13.29
CA ILE A 214 15.96 -8.33 -12.62
C ILE A 214 15.50 -9.62 -13.32
N ASP A 215 16.44 -10.45 -13.73
CA ASP A 215 16.15 -11.81 -14.21
C ASP A 215 15.81 -12.74 -13.05
N LEU A 216 14.64 -13.37 -13.06
CA LEU A 216 14.19 -14.23 -11.95
C LEU A 216 14.86 -15.60 -11.92
N THR A 217 15.48 -16.03 -13.02
CA THR A 217 16.23 -17.31 -13.07
C THR A 217 17.56 -17.18 -12.34
N THR A 218 18.30 -16.10 -12.61
CA THR A 218 19.62 -15.85 -12.02
C THR A 218 19.57 -14.99 -10.76
N PHE A 219 18.46 -14.33 -10.53
CA PHE A 219 18.20 -13.31 -9.51
C PHE A 219 19.23 -12.20 -9.49
N LYS A 220 19.57 -11.68 -10.68
CA LYS A 220 20.53 -10.57 -10.87
C LYS A 220 19.89 -9.41 -11.62
N GLU A 221 20.24 -8.20 -11.25
CA GLU A 221 19.89 -7.01 -12.04
C GLU A 221 20.58 -7.07 -13.39
N ILE A 222 19.79 -6.96 -14.46
CA ILE A 222 20.28 -6.96 -15.84
C ILE A 222 20.64 -5.54 -16.27
N ARG A 223 19.76 -4.60 -15.97
CA ARG A 223 19.91 -3.19 -16.33
C ARG A 223 18.98 -2.29 -15.53
N LYS A 224 19.19 -0.98 -15.65
CA LYS A 224 18.27 0.06 -15.21
C LYS A 224 17.69 0.79 -16.42
N ILE A 225 16.39 0.96 -16.46
CA ILE A 225 15.66 1.70 -17.49
C ILE A 225 15.37 3.09 -16.94
N LYS A 226 15.77 4.15 -17.61
CA LYS A 226 15.37 5.53 -17.25
C LYS A 226 13.91 5.72 -17.59
N VAL A 227 13.11 6.19 -16.62
CA VAL A 227 11.66 6.40 -16.78
C VAL A 227 11.29 7.83 -16.40
N GLY A 228 11.22 8.15 -15.14
CA GLY A 228 10.83 9.44 -14.60
C GLY A 228 11.25 9.60 -13.16
N LEU A 229 11.26 10.80 -12.63
CA LEU A 229 11.73 11.08 -11.27
C LEU A 229 10.80 10.46 -10.21
N ASN A 230 11.40 9.89 -9.17
CA ASN A 230 10.69 9.47 -7.96
C ASN A 230 9.55 8.48 -8.28
N LEU A 231 9.91 7.34 -8.89
CA LEU A 231 8.97 6.30 -9.29
C LEU A 231 8.28 5.68 -8.06
N HIS A 232 7.02 5.26 -8.23
CA HIS A 232 6.25 4.72 -7.10
C HIS A 232 5.59 3.37 -7.42
N HIS A 233 4.39 3.37 -7.99
CA HIS A 233 3.70 2.14 -8.34
C HIS A 233 4.20 1.56 -9.65
N CYS A 234 4.19 0.22 -9.73
CA CYS A 234 4.52 -0.53 -10.91
C CYS A 234 3.50 -1.66 -11.07
N GLN A 235 2.73 -1.67 -12.16
CA GLN A 235 1.75 -2.71 -12.45
C GLN A 235 1.87 -3.15 -13.91
N VAL A 236 1.43 -4.38 -14.21
CA VAL A 236 1.40 -4.93 -15.56
C VAL A 236 -0.05 -5.15 -15.97
N ASP A 237 -0.41 -4.72 -17.17
CA ASP A 237 -1.71 -5.04 -17.77
C ASP A 237 -1.68 -6.41 -18.46
N HIS A 238 -2.85 -6.86 -18.93
CA HIS A 238 -2.95 -8.18 -19.59
C HIS A 238 -2.35 -8.23 -21.00
N TYR A 239 -1.91 -7.10 -21.55
CA TYR A 239 -1.12 -7.03 -22.79
C TYR A 239 0.39 -7.14 -22.54
N GLY A 240 0.80 -7.21 -21.27
CA GLY A 240 2.20 -7.23 -20.86
C GLY A 240 2.87 -5.85 -20.86
N GLN A 241 2.11 -4.76 -20.91
CA GLN A 241 2.65 -3.41 -20.75
C GLN A 241 2.90 -3.12 -19.29
N ILE A 242 3.99 -2.45 -18.98
CA ILE A 242 4.33 -2.03 -17.62
C ILE A 242 3.89 -0.59 -17.44
N TRP A 243 3.06 -0.34 -16.44
CA TRP A 243 2.57 0.97 -16.05
C TRP A 243 3.26 1.42 -14.77
N VAL A 244 3.90 2.60 -14.82
CA VAL A 244 4.71 3.12 -13.70
C VAL A 244 4.28 4.53 -13.39
N THR A 245 4.01 4.82 -12.11
CA THR A 245 3.75 6.18 -11.66
C THR A 245 5.05 6.88 -11.23
N SER A 246 5.15 8.15 -11.52
CA SER A 246 6.19 9.06 -11.06
C SER A 246 5.56 10.16 -10.20
N ARG A 247 6.12 10.41 -9.03
CA ARG A 247 5.70 11.52 -8.15
C ARG A 247 6.28 12.87 -8.58
N GLY A 248 7.23 12.87 -9.54
CA GLY A 248 7.99 14.06 -9.87
C GLY A 248 8.88 14.52 -8.72
N ASN A 249 9.13 15.82 -8.64
CA ASN A 249 9.99 16.40 -7.59
C ASN A 249 9.25 17.29 -6.60
N TYR A 250 7.90 17.27 -6.62
CA TYR A 250 7.01 18.09 -5.80
C TYR A 250 7.18 19.62 -5.99
N ASN A 251 7.78 20.04 -7.10
CA ASN A 251 8.01 21.43 -7.43
C ASN A 251 7.69 21.73 -8.90
N ASP A 252 8.64 21.63 -9.79
CA ASP A 252 8.52 21.99 -11.22
C ASP A 252 8.40 20.77 -12.15
N VAL A 253 8.70 19.57 -11.66
CA VAL A 253 8.47 18.32 -12.38
C VAL A 253 7.22 17.65 -11.83
N PRO A 254 6.09 17.63 -12.56
CA PRO A 254 4.83 17.05 -12.09
C PRO A 254 4.88 15.53 -12.03
N SER A 255 3.91 14.94 -11.33
CA SER A 255 3.64 13.51 -11.37
C SER A 255 3.12 13.09 -12.75
N ARG A 256 3.42 11.86 -13.15
CA ARG A 256 3.04 11.29 -14.46
C ARG A 256 2.79 9.79 -14.36
N ILE A 257 2.05 9.26 -15.35
CA ILE A 257 1.94 7.83 -15.60
C ILE A 257 2.75 7.52 -16.86
N TYR A 258 3.73 6.63 -16.74
CA TYR A 258 4.51 6.13 -17.86
C TYR A 258 4.05 4.73 -18.21
N TRP A 259 4.13 4.36 -19.50
CA TRP A 259 4.02 2.97 -19.90
C TRP A 259 5.21 2.52 -20.74
N LEU A 260 5.58 1.26 -20.51
CA LEU A 260 6.68 0.60 -21.18
C LEU A 260 6.15 -0.62 -21.91
N TYR A 261 6.70 -0.87 -23.05
CA TYR A 261 6.45 -2.07 -23.83
C TYR A 261 7.72 -2.53 -24.54
N LYS A 262 7.69 -3.74 -25.11
CA LYS A 262 8.83 -4.29 -25.82
C LYS A 262 9.08 -3.54 -27.12
N GLY A 263 10.29 -3.00 -27.28
CA GLY A 263 10.80 -2.48 -28.53
C GLY A 263 11.14 -3.60 -29.52
N HIS A 264 11.66 -3.23 -30.67
CA HIS A 264 12.10 -4.19 -31.72
C HIS A 264 13.18 -5.16 -31.24
N ASN A 265 13.97 -4.78 -30.26
CA ASN A 265 15.03 -5.60 -29.63
C ASN A 265 14.49 -6.54 -28.54
N GLN A 266 13.16 -6.63 -28.36
CA GLN A 266 12.49 -7.40 -27.30
C GLN A 266 12.82 -6.93 -25.87
N LEU A 267 13.39 -5.74 -25.71
CA LEU A 267 13.62 -5.11 -24.42
C LEU A 267 12.50 -4.12 -24.11
N TYR A 268 12.12 -4.02 -22.84
CA TYR A 268 11.16 -3.01 -22.39
C TYR A 268 11.79 -1.62 -22.47
N GLU A 269 11.07 -0.71 -23.09
CA GLU A 269 11.43 0.70 -23.27
C GLU A 269 10.25 1.58 -22.91
N VAL A 270 10.50 2.80 -22.43
CA VAL A 270 9.46 3.80 -22.23
C VAL A 270 8.92 4.18 -23.60
N ILE A 271 7.63 3.97 -23.79
CA ILE A 271 6.95 4.33 -25.05
C ILE A 271 6.47 5.78 -24.99
N ASP A 272 5.81 6.16 -23.88
CA ASP A 272 5.33 7.52 -23.67
C ASP A 272 4.86 7.72 -22.21
N SER A 273 4.24 8.86 -21.93
CA SER A 273 3.68 9.20 -20.63
C SER A 273 2.41 10.02 -20.74
N ILE A 274 1.55 9.91 -19.73
CA ILE A 274 0.35 10.74 -19.58
C ILE A 274 0.61 11.76 -18.48
N ASP A 275 0.46 13.02 -18.83
CA ASP A 275 0.61 14.15 -17.90
C ASP A 275 -0.71 14.30 -17.11
N THR A 276 -0.72 13.73 -15.92
CA THR A 276 -1.85 13.77 -15.01
C THR A 276 -1.38 13.64 -13.56
N PRO A 277 -2.00 14.36 -12.62
CA PRO A 277 -1.76 14.13 -11.21
C PRO A 277 -2.11 12.68 -10.86
N VAL A 278 -1.13 11.93 -10.34
CA VAL A 278 -1.31 10.53 -9.95
C VAL A 278 -0.61 10.22 -8.64
N SER A 279 -1.36 9.60 -7.74
CA SER A 279 -0.87 9.09 -6.46
C SER A 279 -0.97 7.57 -6.39
N GLY A 280 -1.98 6.97 -7.01
CA GLY A 280 -2.13 5.53 -7.09
C GLY A 280 -3.03 5.10 -8.25
N LEU A 281 -2.99 3.82 -8.59
CA LEU A 281 -3.74 3.24 -9.70
C LEU A 281 -4.17 1.81 -9.43
N SER A 282 -5.18 1.36 -10.17
CA SER A 282 -5.69 -0.01 -10.21
C SER A 282 -6.02 -0.39 -11.64
N ILE A 283 -5.50 -1.52 -12.14
CA ILE A 283 -5.75 -1.99 -13.50
C ILE A 283 -6.68 -3.19 -13.46
N VAL A 284 -7.79 -3.11 -14.20
CA VAL A 284 -8.76 -4.19 -14.34
C VAL A 284 -9.20 -4.30 -15.79
N GLY A 285 -8.82 -5.40 -16.45
CA GLY A 285 -9.05 -5.58 -17.90
C GLY A 285 -8.38 -4.46 -18.71
N ASP A 286 -9.10 -3.84 -19.64
CA ASP A 286 -8.62 -2.74 -20.48
C ASP A 286 -8.61 -1.37 -19.76
N SER A 287 -8.94 -1.32 -18.47
CA SER A 287 -9.15 -0.10 -17.73
C SER A 287 -8.07 0.09 -16.65
N LEU A 288 -7.36 1.21 -16.71
CA LEU A 288 -6.49 1.72 -15.67
C LEU A 288 -7.22 2.88 -14.99
N TYR A 289 -7.64 2.66 -13.76
CA TYR A 289 -8.24 3.66 -12.89
C TYR A 289 -7.14 4.29 -12.04
N TYR A 290 -7.17 5.61 -11.88
CA TYR A 290 -6.21 6.31 -11.05
C TYR A 290 -6.87 7.38 -10.18
N TYR A 291 -6.21 7.71 -9.10
CA TYR A 291 -6.47 8.90 -8.32
C TYR A 291 -5.19 9.72 -8.18
N GLY A 292 -5.34 11.03 -8.04
CA GLY A 292 -4.26 11.95 -7.79
C GLY A 292 -4.64 12.98 -6.74
N SER A 293 -3.63 13.40 -5.98
CA SER A 293 -3.72 14.52 -5.06
C SER A 293 -2.51 15.42 -5.29
N ALA A 294 -2.75 16.64 -5.73
CA ALA A 294 -1.71 17.62 -5.99
C ALA A 294 -1.91 18.85 -5.11
N TRP A 295 -0.88 19.24 -4.37
CA TRP A 295 -0.94 20.45 -3.55
C TRP A 295 -1.00 21.70 -4.41
N ASN A 296 -1.99 22.54 -4.16
CA ASN A 296 -2.14 23.85 -4.79
C ASN A 296 -1.76 24.94 -3.78
N SER A 297 -0.59 25.55 -3.99
CA SER A 297 -0.07 26.58 -3.09
C SER A 297 -0.90 27.88 -3.09
N ALA A 298 -1.62 28.16 -4.18
CA ALA A 298 -2.46 29.37 -4.27
C ALA A 298 -3.73 29.30 -3.42
N THR A 299 -4.29 28.10 -3.27
CA THR A 299 -5.51 27.85 -2.47
C THR A 299 -5.20 27.21 -1.11
N ALA A 300 -3.94 26.80 -0.86
CA ALA A 300 -3.53 26.00 0.29
C ALA A 300 -4.39 24.72 0.49
N THR A 301 -4.78 24.08 -0.61
CA THR A 301 -5.59 22.86 -0.62
C THR A 301 -5.01 21.84 -1.60
N ASN A 302 -5.41 20.58 -1.46
CA ASN A 302 -5.12 19.56 -2.47
C ASN A 302 -6.17 19.61 -3.59
N THR A 303 -5.71 19.63 -4.82
CA THR A 303 -6.55 19.33 -5.99
C THR A 303 -6.59 17.81 -6.13
N ILE A 304 -7.78 17.24 -6.00
CA ILE A 304 -8.04 15.81 -6.13
C ILE A 304 -8.57 15.53 -7.53
N SER A 305 -8.05 14.49 -8.14
CA SER A 305 -8.47 14.01 -9.46
C SER A 305 -8.68 12.50 -9.45
N TYR A 306 -9.61 12.04 -10.28
CA TYR A 306 -9.87 10.64 -10.57
C TYR A 306 -10.00 10.48 -12.07
N GLY A 307 -9.47 9.42 -12.63
CA GLY A 307 -9.59 9.22 -14.07
C GLY A 307 -9.47 7.77 -14.49
N LEU A 308 -9.83 7.56 -15.74
CA LEU A 308 -9.81 6.29 -16.44
C LEU A 308 -9.00 6.42 -17.73
N ILE A 309 -8.04 5.53 -17.90
CA ILE A 309 -7.23 5.36 -19.11
C ILE A 309 -7.56 3.98 -19.70
N ASN A 310 -7.73 3.91 -21.00
CA ASN A 310 -7.77 2.62 -21.70
C ASN A 310 -6.33 2.16 -21.95
N VAL A 311 -5.95 1.01 -21.38
CA VAL A 311 -4.56 0.49 -21.48
C VAL A 311 -4.18 0.04 -22.88
N ARG A 312 -5.15 -0.28 -23.74
CA ARG A 312 -4.91 -0.68 -25.13
C ARG A 312 -4.65 0.51 -26.06
N THR A 313 -5.42 1.59 -25.88
CA THR A 313 -5.33 2.78 -26.74
C THR A 313 -4.46 3.89 -26.14
N HIS A 314 -4.10 3.77 -24.85
CA HIS A 314 -3.37 4.74 -24.03
C HIS A 314 -4.06 6.11 -23.92
N GLN A 315 -5.36 6.14 -24.19
CA GLN A 315 -6.13 7.38 -24.14
C GLN A 315 -6.87 7.52 -22.82
N THR A 316 -6.89 8.72 -22.28
CA THR A 316 -7.78 9.07 -21.17
C THR A 316 -9.22 9.03 -21.67
N ILE A 317 -10.04 8.17 -21.07
CA ILE A 317 -11.45 7.97 -21.41
C ILE A 317 -12.32 8.91 -20.59
N GLU A 318 -12.03 9.06 -19.30
CA GLU A 318 -12.85 9.81 -18.37
C GLU A 318 -11.96 10.46 -17.29
N THR A 319 -12.31 11.68 -16.90
CA THR A 319 -11.65 12.44 -15.83
C THR A 319 -12.60 12.80 -14.68
N ASN A 320 -13.85 12.32 -14.73
CA ASN A 320 -14.87 12.55 -13.72
C ASN A 320 -15.66 11.29 -13.41
N LEU A 321 -14.93 10.28 -12.89
CA LEU A 321 -15.47 8.94 -12.63
C LEU A 321 -16.65 8.91 -11.64
N PHE A 322 -16.77 9.90 -10.76
CA PHE A 322 -17.74 9.90 -9.66
C PHE A 322 -18.65 11.10 -9.75
N SER A 323 -19.93 10.85 -10.00
CA SER A 323 -20.98 11.89 -10.09
C SER A 323 -21.61 12.24 -8.73
N ALA A 324 -21.50 11.33 -7.77
CA ALA A 324 -22.11 11.48 -6.46
C ALA A 324 -21.43 12.60 -5.63
N PRO A 325 -22.19 13.45 -4.91
CA PRO A 325 -21.61 14.53 -4.12
C PRO A 325 -20.72 14.04 -2.97
N GLN A 326 -20.86 12.79 -2.54
CA GLN A 326 -20.06 12.16 -1.50
C GLN A 326 -18.57 12.06 -1.85
N ILE A 327 -18.21 12.08 -3.15
CA ILE A 327 -16.81 12.12 -3.56
C ILE A 327 -16.08 13.36 -2.99
N LYS A 328 -16.81 14.47 -2.78
CA LYS A 328 -16.27 15.70 -2.20
C LYS A 328 -15.96 15.59 -0.69
N SER A 329 -16.44 14.55 -0.03
CA SER A 329 -16.10 14.29 1.37
C SER A 329 -14.72 13.66 1.55
N ILE A 330 -14.16 13.10 0.47
CA ILE A 330 -12.79 12.59 0.47
C ILE A 330 -11.84 13.78 0.47
N THR A 331 -11.03 13.88 1.53
CA THR A 331 -10.10 15.00 1.71
C THR A 331 -8.68 14.64 1.32
N MET A 332 -8.33 13.34 1.44
CA MET A 332 -7.02 12.81 1.07
C MET A 332 -7.18 11.38 0.52
N PRO A 333 -7.45 11.23 -0.78
CA PRO A 333 -7.50 9.90 -1.38
C PRO A 333 -6.13 9.23 -1.24
N TYR A 334 -6.13 8.00 -0.71
CA TYR A 334 -4.89 7.32 -0.38
C TYR A 334 -4.82 5.88 -0.92
N GLY A 335 -5.94 5.34 -1.39
CA GLY A 335 -6.02 4.05 -2.07
C GLY A 335 -7.26 3.94 -2.95
N ILE A 336 -7.14 3.14 -4.00
CA ILE A 336 -8.22 2.75 -4.90
C ILE A 336 -8.14 1.25 -5.17
N MET A 337 -9.26 0.56 -4.95
CA MET A 337 -9.45 -0.81 -5.41
C MET A 337 -10.68 -0.85 -6.30
N VAL A 338 -10.58 -1.60 -7.40
CA VAL A 338 -11.70 -1.84 -8.30
C VAL A 338 -11.97 -3.33 -8.34
N ASN A 339 -13.18 -3.73 -8.04
CA ASN A 339 -13.58 -5.13 -8.07
C ASN A 339 -13.51 -5.65 -9.52
N PRO A 340 -12.73 -6.69 -9.81
CA PRO A 340 -12.55 -7.19 -11.17
C PRO A 340 -13.81 -7.85 -11.76
N ILE A 341 -14.81 -8.18 -10.95
CA ILE A 341 -16.05 -8.88 -11.34
C ILE A 341 -17.14 -7.87 -11.72
N ASP A 342 -17.53 -7.02 -10.77
CA ASP A 342 -18.64 -6.08 -10.91
C ASP A 342 -18.22 -4.64 -11.23
N ARG A 343 -16.92 -4.33 -11.12
CA ARG A 343 -16.33 -2.99 -11.33
C ARG A 343 -16.68 -1.97 -10.28
N ASP A 344 -17.19 -2.39 -9.14
CA ASP A 344 -17.42 -1.50 -8.00
C ASP A 344 -16.11 -0.91 -7.50
N PHE A 345 -16.16 0.35 -7.04
CA PHE A 345 -15.01 1.09 -6.57
C PHE A 345 -14.98 1.13 -5.03
N TYR A 346 -13.81 0.90 -4.48
CA TYR A 346 -13.50 1.07 -3.06
C TYR A 346 -12.41 2.15 -2.94
N LEU A 347 -12.80 3.34 -2.46
CA LEU A 347 -11.89 4.47 -2.28
C LEU A 347 -11.53 4.62 -0.82
N MET A 348 -10.24 4.77 -0.53
CA MET A 348 -9.71 4.93 0.80
C MET A 348 -9.32 6.39 1.03
N ASP A 349 -9.83 6.98 2.10
CA ASP A 349 -9.59 8.37 2.49
C ASP A 349 -8.75 8.42 3.79
N ALA A 350 -7.52 8.88 3.69
CA ALA A 350 -6.63 9.08 4.84
C ALA A 350 -6.97 10.35 5.64
N LYS A 351 -7.94 11.14 5.18
CA LYS A 351 -8.37 12.41 5.80
C LYS A 351 -7.21 13.36 6.06
N ASN A 352 -6.83 13.51 7.32
CA ASN A 352 -5.77 14.40 7.77
C ASN A 352 -4.51 13.65 8.25
N TYR A 353 -4.40 12.36 7.95
CA TYR A 353 -3.34 11.45 8.41
C TYR A 353 -3.24 11.24 9.94
N VAL A 354 -4.18 11.74 10.72
CA VAL A 354 -4.18 11.65 12.19
C VAL A 354 -5.45 11.01 12.72
N SER A 355 -6.59 11.37 12.14
CA SER A 355 -7.89 10.77 12.49
C SER A 355 -8.11 9.48 11.73
N SER A 356 -8.95 8.61 12.27
CA SER A 356 -9.40 7.41 11.57
C SER A 356 -9.93 7.75 10.18
N GLY A 357 -9.54 6.94 9.22
CA GLY A 357 -9.86 7.14 7.81
C GLY A 357 -11.29 6.75 7.43
N GLY A 358 -11.49 6.58 6.15
CA GLY A 358 -12.77 6.12 5.59
C GLY A 358 -12.56 5.19 4.40
N LEU A 359 -13.47 4.25 4.24
CA LEU A 359 -13.65 3.46 3.03
C LEU A 359 -14.99 3.82 2.44
N LEU A 360 -14.99 4.29 1.20
CA LEU A 360 -16.18 4.68 0.47
C LEU A 360 -16.39 3.73 -0.71
N HIS A 361 -17.62 3.27 -0.88
CA HIS A 361 -18.02 2.35 -1.95
C HIS A 361 -18.87 3.08 -2.98
N PHE A 362 -18.50 2.91 -4.26
CA PHE A 362 -19.24 3.45 -5.39
C PHE A 362 -19.51 2.35 -6.40
N LYS A 363 -20.65 2.47 -7.08
CA LYS A 363 -21.03 1.59 -8.20
C LYS A 363 -20.22 1.93 -9.46
N PRO A 364 -20.21 1.05 -10.47
CA PRO A 364 -19.46 1.26 -11.71
C PRO A 364 -19.83 2.55 -12.46
N ASP A 365 -21.06 3.05 -12.27
CA ASP A 365 -21.55 4.30 -12.85
C ASP A 365 -21.16 5.56 -12.05
N GLY A 366 -20.35 5.39 -11.00
CA GLY A 366 -19.90 6.46 -10.11
C GLY A 366 -20.92 6.93 -9.06
N THR A 367 -22.04 6.22 -8.91
CA THR A 367 -23.01 6.50 -7.84
C THR A 367 -22.49 5.97 -6.50
N PHE A 368 -22.74 6.74 -5.44
CA PHE A 368 -22.38 6.36 -4.08
C PHE A 368 -23.32 5.29 -3.53
N ASP A 369 -22.78 4.30 -2.87
CA ASP A 369 -23.56 3.25 -2.20
C ASP A 369 -23.48 3.37 -0.69
N TRP A 370 -22.28 3.26 -0.11
CA TRP A 370 -22.08 3.34 1.34
C TRP A 370 -20.65 3.79 1.71
N SER A 371 -20.46 4.10 2.99
CA SER A 371 -19.15 4.35 3.55
C SER A 371 -19.05 3.83 4.99
N VAL A 372 -17.83 3.49 5.40
CA VAL A 372 -17.51 3.06 6.76
C VAL A 372 -16.25 3.75 7.26
N GLN A 373 -16.12 3.84 8.58
CA GLN A 373 -14.89 4.32 9.22
C GLN A 373 -13.87 3.19 9.29
N THR A 374 -12.62 3.47 8.92
CA THR A 374 -11.50 2.54 8.98
C THR A 374 -10.58 2.82 10.17
N GLY A 375 -9.46 2.11 10.28
CA GLY A 375 -8.31 2.56 11.06
C GLY A 375 -7.67 3.83 10.49
N ASP A 376 -6.49 4.21 11.02
CA ASP A 376 -5.80 5.43 10.61
C ASP A 376 -5.02 5.19 9.30
N ILE A 377 -5.23 6.06 8.31
CA ILE A 377 -4.53 6.04 7.00
C ILE A 377 -4.78 4.70 6.26
N PRO A 378 -6.01 4.39 5.82
CA PRO A 378 -6.25 3.24 4.93
C PRO A 378 -5.60 3.51 3.57
N GLY A 379 -4.73 2.62 3.10
CA GLY A 379 -3.97 2.84 1.87
C GLY A 379 -3.90 1.65 0.93
N HIS A 380 -4.04 0.44 1.46
CA HIS A 380 -3.84 -0.78 0.70
C HIS A 380 -4.94 -1.79 1.00
N ALA A 381 -5.29 -2.58 0.00
CA ALA A 381 -6.30 -3.63 0.18
C ALA A 381 -6.02 -4.83 -0.73
N THR A 382 -6.63 -5.97 -0.41
CA THR A 382 -6.60 -7.16 -1.24
C THR A 382 -7.91 -7.94 -1.11
N PHE A 383 -8.47 -8.38 -2.24
CA PHE A 383 -9.68 -9.22 -2.24
C PHE A 383 -9.37 -10.64 -1.79
N VAL A 384 -10.34 -11.26 -1.12
CA VAL A 384 -10.34 -12.66 -0.72
C VAL A 384 -11.28 -13.41 -1.65
N TYR A 385 -10.76 -14.45 -2.28
CA TYR A 385 -11.51 -15.31 -3.20
C TYR A 385 -11.89 -16.62 -2.50
N LYS A 386 -13.01 -17.24 -2.97
CA LYS A 386 -13.46 -18.58 -2.53
C LYS A 386 -12.40 -19.64 -2.77
#